data_8c11aebb4a88fab346e3ae08a3ae2798
#
_entry.id   8c11aebb4a88fab346e3ae08a3ae2798
#
_cell.length_a   1.000
_cell.length_b   1.000
_cell.length_c   1.000
_cell.angle_alpha   90.00
_cell.angle_beta   90.00
_cell.angle_gamma   90.00
#
_symmetry.space_group_name_H-M   'P 1'
#
loop_
_entity.id
_entity.type
_entity.pdbx_description
1 polymer ?
#
loop_
_entity_poly.entity_id
_entity_poly.type
_entity_poly.pdbx_seq_one_letter_code
_entity_poly.pdbx_strand_id
1 'polypeptide(L)'
;MLRGSILAALVVGALLFAAGCGGEESAVCGDLEDVQSSIEDVRGIELNEGAVDELQQAAADIRAGVQAAQADADAELGDELEAFQTDVQALVDEAEALGATELSAESLQALSGAISDATASFQAVQDAAPDCDL
;
A
#
# COMPACT_ATOMS: atom_id res chain seq x y z
N MET A 1 14.56 -9.56 55.37
CA MET A 1 13.16 -9.92 55.42
C MET A 1 12.32 -8.72 55.02
N LEU A 2 12.13 -8.47 53.78
CA LEU A 2 11.11 -7.51 53.30
C LEU A 2 10.71 -7.90 51.89
N ARG A 3 9.53 -8.47 51.83
CA ARG A 3 8.87 -8.85 50.60
C ARG A 3 8.32 -7.61 49.98
N GLY A 4 8.97 -7.16 48.92
CA GLY A 4 8.43 -6.13 48.02
C GLY A 4 7.62 -6.80 46.94
N SER A 5 6.32 -6.82 47.09
CA SER A 5 5.39 -7.20 46.01
C SER A 5 5.37 -6.09 45.01
N ILE A 6 5.97 -6.32 43.85
CA ILE A 6 5.83 -5.43 42.73
C ILE A 6 4.56 -5.88 41.97
N LEU A 7 3.50 -5.16 42.22
CA LEU A 7 2.28 -5.20 41.42
C LEU A 7 2.60 -4.59 40.05
N ALA A 8 2.82 -5.47 39.08
CA ALA A 8 2.83 -5.08 37.70
C ALA A 8 1.39 -4.75 37.27
N ALA A 9 1.09 -3.47 37.23
CA ALA A 9 -0.15 -2.98 36.63
C ALA A 9 -0.03 -3.16 35.11
N LEU A 10 -0.62 -4.22 34.61
CA LEU A 10 -0.92 -4.37 33.19
C LEU A 10 -2.00 -3.35 32.82
N VAL A 11 -1.56 -2.20 32.32
CA VAL A 11 -2.44 -1.29 31.60
C VAL A 11 -2.69 -1.92 30.25
N VAL A 12 -3.72 -2.75 30.19
CA VAL A 12 -4.33 -3.12 28.92
C VAL A 12 -5.01 -1.86 28.39
N GLY A 13 -4.29 -1.12 27.56
CA GLY A 13 -4.88 -0.06 26.77
C GLY A 13 -5.90 -0.68 25.83
N ALA A 14 -7.15 -0.72 26.25
CA ALA A 14 -8.25 -0.96 25.37
C ALA A 14 -8.28 0.23 24.37
N LEU A 15 -7.68 0.05 23.21
CA LEU A 15 -7.97 0.85 22.04
C LEU A 15 -9.45 0.58 21.74
N LEU A 16 -10.29 1.39 22.35
CA LEU A 16 -11.65 1.58 21.90
C LEU A 16 -11.55 2.17 20.50
N PHE A 17 -11.47 1.31 19.51
CA PHE A 17 -11.90 1.66 18.19
C PHE A 17 -13.36 2.05 18.33
N ALA A 18 -13.58 3.36 18.41
CA ALA A 18 -14.90 3.87 18.22
C ALA A 18 -15.34 3.35 16.85
N ALA A 19 -16.19 2.33 16.85
CA ALA A 19 -16.89 1.91 15.67
C ALA A 19 -17.74 3.10 15.25
N GLY A 20 -17.16 4.00 14.46
CA GLY A 20 -17.91 5.03 13.78
C GLY A 20 -18.97 4.36 12.93
N CYS A 21 -20.13 4.92 12.86
CA CYS A 21 -21.20 4.48 11.97
C CYS A 21 -20.69 4.53 10.53
N GLY A 22 -20.24 3.41 9.99
CA GLY A 22 -19.67 3.30 8.67
C GLY A 22 -19.12 1.92 8.36
N GLY A 23 -18.95 1.07 9.37
CA GLY A 23 -18.60 -0.34 9.23
C GLY A 23 -17.38 -0.63 8.37
N GLU A 24 -17.49 -1.66 7.54
CA GLU A 24 -16.43 -2.17 6.67
C GLU A 24 -16.00 -1.15 5.59
N GLU A 25 -16.91 -0.32 5.09
CA GLU A 25 -16.63 0.70 4.07
C GLU A 25 -15.59 1.72 4.55
N SER A 26 -15.66 2.15 5.81
CA SER A 26 -14.69 3.09 6.37
C SER A 26 -13.28 2.50 6.49
N ALA A 27 -13.16 1.20 6.78
CA ALA A 27 -11.88 0.51 6.86
C ALA A 27 -11.23 0.40 5.48
N VAL A 28 -12.01 0.03 4.45
CA VAL A 28 -11.55 -0.03 3.06
C VAL A 28 -11.08 1.34 2.58
N CYS A 29 -11.85 2.39 2.84
CA CYS A 29 -11.49 3.75 2.43
C CYS A 29 -10.17 4.20 3.07
N GLY A 30 -9.96 3.91 4.35
CA GLY A 30 -8.69 4.20 5.04
C GLY A 30 -7.50 3.45 4.42
N ASP A 31 -7.68 2.17 4.11
CA ASP A 31 -6.64 1.38 3.45
C ASP A 31 -6.33 1.92 2.04
N LEU A 32 -7.35 2.34 1.29
CA LEU A 32 -7.18 2.93 -0.04
C LEU A 32 -6.52 4.31 0.00
N GLU A 33 -6.80 5.12 1.02
CA GLU A 33 -6.09 6.40 1.24
C GLU A 33 -4.59 6.17 1.49
N ASP A 34 -4.25 5.16 2.28
CA ASP A 34 -2.85 4.79 2.52
C ASP A 34 -2.17 4.31 1.23
N VAL A 35 -2.86 3.51 0.42
CA VAL A 35 -2.37 3.09 -0.89
C VAL A 35 -2.17 4.28 -1.83
N GLN A 36 -3.12 5.20 -1.88
CA GLN A 36 -3.01 6.42 -2.67
C GLN A 36 -1.77 7.24 -2.30
N SER A 37 -1.56 7.45 -1.01
CA SER A 37 -0.40 8.15 -0.49
C SER A 37 0.91 7.49 -0.91
N SER A 38 0.98 6.17 -0.83
CA SER A 38 2.16 5.39 -1.26
C SER A 38 2.40 5.48 -2.77
N ILE A 39 1.35 5.53 -3.59
CA ILE A 39 1.46 5.74 -5.04
C ILE A 39 2.01 7.14 -5.34
N GLU A 40 1.55 8.16 -4.64
CA GLU A 40 2.07 9.51 -4.78
C GLU A 40 3.55 9.59 -4.41
N ASP A 41 3.96 8.89 -3.35
CA ASP A 41 5.36 8.78 -2.95
C ASP A 41 6.20 8.13 -4.07
N VAL A 42 5.72 7.05 -4.66
CA VAL A 42 6.39 6.39 -5.82
C VAL A 42 6.56 7.35 -6.99
N ARG A 43 5.52 8.11 -7.31
CA ARG A 43 5.56 9.08 -8.41
C ARG A 43 6.51 10.25 -8.14
N GLY A 44 6.74 10.57 -6.88
CA GLY A 44 7.65 11.62 -6.44
C GLY A 44 9.12 11.19 -6.34
N ILE A 45 9.41 9.90 -6.41
CA ILE A 45 10.77 9.38 -6.31
C ILE A 45 11.58 9.75 -7.56
N GLU A 46 12.73 10.38 -7.36
CA GLU A 46 13.68 10.61 -8.43
C GLU A 46 14.38 9.30 -8.81
N LEU A 47 14.24 8.89 -10.07
CA LEU A 47 14.79 7.63 -10.58
C LEU A 47 16.31 7.71 -10.73
N ASN A 48 17.03 7.39 -9.66
CA ASN A 48 18.48 7.31 -9.58
C ASN A 48 18.90 6.04 -8.83
N GLU A 49 20.19 5.82 -8.67
CA GLU A 49 20.71 4.62 -7.99
C GLU A 49 20.22 4.43 -6.55
N GLY A 50 19.89 5.52 -5.84
CA GLY A 50 19.33 5.47 -4.50
C GLY A 50 17.82 5.20 -4.45
N ALA A 51 17.15 5.31 -5.58
CA ALA A 51 15.70 5.17 -5.65
C ALA A 51 15.20 3.73 -5.51
N VAL A 52 16.05 2.74 -5.76
CA VAL A 52 15.65 1.32 -5.76
C VAL A 52 15.11 0.90 -4.39
N ASP A 53 15.81 1.26 -3.32
CA ASP A 53 15.38 0.92 -1.95
C ASP A 53 14.08 1.62 -1.59
N GLU A 54 13.91 2.89 -1.98
CA GLU A 54 12.68 3.65 -1.76
C GLU A 54 11.50 3.07 -2.53
N LEU A 55 11.73 2.64 -3.78
CA LEU A 55 10.72 1.98 -4.60
C LEU A 55 10.29 0.63 -4.03
N GLN A 56 11.24 -0.16 -3.56
CA GLN A 56 10.94 -1.45 -2.92
C GLN A 56 10.12 -1.25 -1.64
N GLN A 57 10.47 -0.28 -0.83
CA GLN A 57 9.74 0.08 0.38
C GLN A 57 8.31 0.52 0.03
N ALA A 58 8.16 1.47 -0.88
CA ALA A 58 6.85 1.98 -1.29
C ALA A 58 5.97 0.88 -1.93
N ALA A 59 6.55 0.01 -2.75
CA ALA A 59 5.84 -1.12 -3.34
C ALA A 59 5.38 -2.13 -2.28
N ALA A 60 6.20 -2.36 -1.24
CA ALA A 60 5.81 -3.21 -0.12
C ALA A 60 4.65 -2.59 0.69
N ASP A 61 4.67 -1.28 0.91
CA ASP A 61 3.59 -0.55 1.59
C ASP A 61 2.29 -0.59 0.78
N ILE A 62 2.37 -0.40 -0.53
CA ILE A 62 1.23 -0.54 -1.45
C ILE A 62 0.63 -1.95 -1.37
N ARG A 63 1.48 -2.97 -1.43
CA ARG A 63 1.03 -4.37 -1.33
C ARG A 63 0.32 -4.65 -0.02
N ALA A 64 0.86 -4.17 1.09
CA ALA A 64 0.23 -4.33 2.41
C ALA A 64 -1.13 -3.64 2.48
N GLY A 65 -1.25 -2.42 1.95
CA GLY A 65 -2.50 -1.67 1.87
C GLY A 65 -3.55 -2.37 1.00
N VAL A 66 -3.14 -2.91 -0.15
CA VAL A 66 -4.02 -3.69 -1.03
C VAL A 66 -4.54 -4.95 -0.35
N GLN A 67 -3.68 -5.69 0.34
CA GLN A 67 -4.09 -6.89 1.07
C GLN A 67 -5.09 -6.56 2.17
N ALA A 68 -4.88 -5.47 2.90
CA ALA A 68 -5.82 -5.00 3.92
C ALA A 68 -7.17 -4.61 3.29
N ALA A 69 -7.15 -3.87 2.19
CA ALA A 69 -8.37 -3.47 1.48
C ALA A 69 -9.13 -4.69 0.91
N GLN A 70 -8.44 -5.70 0.41
CA GLN A 70 -9.05 -6.93 -0.11
C GLN A 70 -9.82 -7.70 0.95
N ALA A 71 -9.39 -7.66 2.20
CA ALA A 71 -10.05 -8.36 3.30
C ALA A 71 -11.50 -7.86 3.54
N ASP A 72 -11.75 -6.59 3.25
CA ASP A 72 -13.03 -5.91 3.51
C ASP A 72 -13.78 -5.50 2.22
N ALA A 73 -13.19 -5.76 1.05
CA ALA A 73 -13.76 -5.38 -0.23
C ALA A 73 -14.94 -6.27 -0.64
N ASP A 74 -15.93 -5.68 -1.33
CA ASP A 74 -16.95 -6.45 -2.03
C ASP A 74 -16.37 -7.13 -3.30
N ALA A 75 -17.18 -7.90 -4.03
CA ALA A 75 -16.72 -8.66 -5.19
C ALA A 75 -16.22 -7.76 -6.33
N GLU A 76 -16.87 -6.64 -6.59
CA GLU A 76 -16.49 -5.70 -7.66
C GLU A 76 -15.18 -5.00 -7.34
N LEU A 77 -15.06 -4.45 -6.16
CA LEU A 77 -13.83 -3.82 -5.68
C LEU A 77 -12.70 -4.84 -5.55
N GLY A 78 -13.00 -6.05 -5.11
CA GLY A 78 -12.04 -7.14 -5.01
C GLY A 78 -11.39 -7.49 -6.35
N ASP A 79 -12.18 -7.54 -7.43
CA ASP A 79 -11.68 -7.79 -8.79
C ASP A 79 -10.72 -6.68 -9.26
N GLU A 80 -11.05 -5.42 -9.00
CA GLU A 80 -10.19 -4.28 -9.34
C GLU A 80 -8.92 -4.25 -8.49
N LEU A 81 -9.01 -4.60 -7.22
CA LEU A 81 -7.84 -4.72 -6.34
C LEU A 81 -6.92 -5.86 -6.77
N GLU A 82 -7.47 -6.98 -7.26
CA GLU A 82 -6.67 -8.08 -7.79
C GLU A 82 -5.89 -7.66 -9.05
N ALA A 83 -6.53 -6.93 -9.96
CA ALA A 83 -5.88 -6.37 -11.14
C ALA A 83 -4.78 -5.36 -10.75
N PHE A 84 -5.06 -4.50 -9.81
CA PHE A 84 -4.09 -3.55 -9.27
C PHE A 84 -2.90 -4.26 -8.60
N GLN A 85 -3.16 -5.30 -7.84
CA GLN A 85 -2.10 -6.11 -7.21
C GLN A 85 -1.17 -6.74 -8.25
N THR A 86 -1.70 -7.16 -9.38
CA THR A 86 -0.90 -7.69 -10.50
C THR A 86 0.05 -6.63 -11.04
N ASP A 87 -0.41 -5.39 -11.22
CA ASP A 87 0.42 -4.29 -11.69
C ASP A 87 1.45 -3.86 -10.65
N VAL A 88 1.09 -3.89 -9.37
CA VAL A 88 2.04 -3.64 -8.26
C VAL A 88 3.12 -4.73 -8.22
N GLN A 89 2.78 -5.98 -8.47
CA GLN A 89 3.77 -7.06 -8.56
C GLN A 89 4.74 -6.82 -9.71
N ALA A 90 4.26 -6.39 -10.87
CA ALA A 90 5.11 -6.01 -11.99
C ALA A 90 6.06 -4.85 -11.62
N LEU A 91 5.56 -3.85 -10.88
CA LEU A 91 6.39 -2.76 -10.36
C LEU A 91 7.49 -3.25 -9.43
N VAL A 92 7.17 -4.18 -8.53
CA VAL A 92 8.15 -4.81 -7.63
C VAL A 92 9.23 -5.54 -8.42
N ASP A 93 8.82 -6.33 -9.42
CA ASP A 93 9.74 -7.11 -10.26
C ASP A 93 10.69 -6.18 -11.05
N GLU A 94 10.19 -5.08 -11.59
CA GLU A 94 11.02 -4.07 -12.26
C GLU A 94 11.99 -3.37 -11.28
N ALA A 95 11.53 -3.03 -10.08
CA ALA A 95 12.37 -2.44 -9.05
C ALA A 95 13.48 -3.39 -8.59
N GLU A 96 13.19 -4.68 -8.43
CA GLU A 96 14.18 -5.70 -8.09
C GLU A 96 15.20 -5.90 -9.23
N ALA A 97 14.74 -5.88 -10.48
CA ALA A 97 15.60 -5.97 -11.65
C ALA A 97 16.59 -4.79 -11.71
N LEU A 98 16.16 -3.58 -11.35
CA LEU A 98 17.03 -2.41 -11.25
C LEU A 98 18.10 -2.56 -10.16
N GLY A 99 17.77 -3.20 -9.05
CA GLY A 99 18.72 -3.49 -7.97
C GLY A 99 19.81 -4.49 -8.36
N ALA A 100 19.55 -5.33 -9.36
CA ALA A 100 20.45 -6.38 -9.84
C ALA A 100 21.29 -5.98 -11.06
N THR A 101 20.93 -4.89 -11.76
CA THR A 101 21.56 -4.43 -12.99
C THR A 101 21.90 -2.95 -12.93
N GLU A 102 22.76 -2.50 -13.85
CA GLU A 102 23.06 -1.06 -13.98
C GLU A 102 21.81 -0.33 -14.52
N LEU A 103 21.60 0.89 -14.00
CA LEU A 103 20.57 1.78 -14.49
C LEU A 103 20.80 2.11 -15.98
N SER A 104 19.87 1.73 -16.83
CA SER A 104 19.84 2.06 -18.24
C SER A 104 18.60 2.84 -18.59
N ALA A 105 18.61 3.54 -19.71
CA ALA A 105 17.42 4.24 -20.22
C ALA A 105 16.25 3.27 -20.45
N GLU A 106 16.53 2.05 -20.89
CA GLU A 106 15.54 1.00 -21.11
C GLU A 106 14.90 0.52 -19.79
N SER A 107 15.71 0.27 -18.76
CA SER A 107 15.20 -0.16 -17.45
C SER A 107 14.39 0.95 -16.74
N LEU A 108 14.81 2.21 -16.88
CA LEU A 108 14.05 3.35 -16.36
C LEU A 108 12.71 3.53 -17.11
N GLN A 109 12.69 3.29 -18.41
CA GLN A 109 11.46 3.34 -19.19
C GLN A 109 10.49 2.23 -18.81
N ALA A 110 10.99 1.01 -18.60
CA ALA A 110 10.20 -0.12 -18.12
C ALA A 110 9.58 0.16 -16.75
N LEU A 111 10.36 0.72 -15.84
CA LEU A 111 9.88 1.11 -14.50
C LEU A 111 8.83 2.22 -14.58
N SER A 112 9.06 3.24 -15.39
CA SER A 112 8.08 4.32 -15.62
C SER A 112 6.77 3.78 -16.19
N GLY A 113 6.84 2.81 -17.10
CA GLY A 113 5.68 2.09 -17.62
C GLY A 113 4.92 1.35 -16.53
N ALA A 114 5.62 0.61 -15.67
CA ALA A 114 5.02 -0.12 -14.56
C ALA A 114 4.33 0.82 -13.55
N ILE A 115 4.93 1.96 -13.26
CA ILE A 115 4.32 2.99 -12.40
C ILE A 115 3.05 3.54 -13.03
N SER A 116 3.05 3.81 -14.33
CA SER A 116 1.89 4.30 -15.06
C SER A 116 0.75 3.27 -15.07
N ASP A 117 1.06 2.00 -15.28
CA ASP A 117 0.09 0.92 -15.29
C ASP A 117 -0.55 0.74 -13.89
N ALA A 118 0.27 0.75 -12.84
CA ALA A 118 -0.21 0.69 -11.47
C ALA A 118 -1.11 1.90 -11.12
N THR A 119 -0.74 3.09 -11.57
CA THR A 119 -1.54 4.30 -11.37
C THR A 119 -2.90 4.19 -12.07
N ALA A 120 -2.93 3.70 -13.31
CA ALA A 120 -4.16 3.51 -14.07
C ALA A 120 -5.07 2.45 -13.43
N SER A 121 -4.51 1.34 -12.97
CA SER A 121 -5.26 0.30 -12.24
C SER A 121 -5.83 0.82 -10.93
N PHE A 122 -5.10 1.68 -10.23
CA PHE A 122 -5.59 2.30 -9.00
C PHE A 122 -6.76 3.26 -9.27
N GLN A 123 -6.75 3.97 -10.38
CA GLN A 123 -7.91 4.79 -10.80
C GLN A 123 -9.16 3.93 -10.97
N ALA A 124 -9.03 2.72 -11.54
CA ALA A 124 -10.14 1.77 -11.62
C ALA A 124 -10.63 1.33 -10.24
N VAL A 125 -9.72 1.16 -9.28
CA VAL A 125 -10.07 0.89 -7.87
C VAL A 125 -10.86 2.05 -7.28
N GLN A 126 -10.44 3.29 -7.51
CA GLN A 126 -11.15 4.49 -7.05
C GLN A 126 -12.57 4.56 -7.64
N ASP A 127 -12.71 4.25 -8.93
CA ASP A 127 -14.02 4.24 -9.61
C ASP A 127 -14.94 3.13 -9.06
N ALA A 128 -14.38 2.02 -8.60
CA ALA A 128 -15.11 0.93 -7.97
C ALA A 128 -15.46 1.19 -6.49
N ALA A 129 -14.88 2.24 -5.89
CA ALA A 129 -15.12 2.65 -4.51
C ALA A 129 -15.59 4.12 -4.44
N PRO A 130 -16.77 4.45 -5.03
CA PRO A 130 -17.22 5.84 -5.16
C PRO A 130 -17.55 6.51 -3.82
N ASP A 131 -17.79 5.72 -2.78
CA ASP A 131 -18.08 6.23 -1.44
C ASP A 131 -16.81 6.65 -0.68
N CYS A 132 -15.63 6.35 -1.23
CA CYS A 132 -14.35 6.80 -0.70
C CYS A 132 -13.95 8.12 -1.39
N ASP A 133 -13.66 9.14 -0.61
CA ASP A 133 -13.15 10.43 -1.10
C ASP A 133 -11.63 10.31 -1.34
N LEU A 134 -11.22 9.74 -2.48
CA LEU A 134 -9.83 9.49 -2.84
C LEU A 134 -9.33 10.50 -3.88
#